data_ad089fa97bc4b3a6aa6c955c736332b2
#
_entry.id   ad089fa97bc4b3a6aa6c955c736332b2
#
_cell.length_a   1.000
_cell.length_b   1.000
_cell.length_c   1.000
_cell.angle_alpha   90.00
_cell.angle_beta   90.00
_cell.angle_gamma   90.00
#
_symmetry.space_group_name_H-M   'P 1'
#
loop_
_entity.id
_entity.type
_entity.pdbx_description
1 polymer ?
#
loop_
_entity_poly.entity_id
_entity_poly.type
_entity_poly.pdbx_seq_one_letter_code
_entity_poly.pdbx_strand_id
1 'polypeptide(L)'
;MKGKEFYQILKERQAAGATDLTAATILEGEEKVRVFADSYTEPQVFMERLGRSPKLLVFGAGHVSMPIIRIGKMLQFSVTVLEDRPKFADQARRAGADRVICEPFSQGLEQVELEPDTYAVIVTRGHRYDEDCLYGVLSREKESGTACAYVGMMGSRRRTAMVRERMRELGIAEEEIRRLHAPIGLAIGAETPEEIAVSIFAQIIQVKNEAERTEGYSEELLDAILEGYGSGEKTGRAVLATIISRQGSAPRSVGTKMLIREDGTTLGTIGGGCAESAVMQKAFQMMRIPESPRFLVTGVDMTAREAEEEGMVCGGRIQVMLEVTGS
;
A
#
# COMPACT_ATOMS: atom_id res chain seq x y z
N MET A 1 -20.71 -1.59 13.36
CA MET A 1 -20.26 -3.01 13.36
C MET A 1 -19.31 -3.22 14.53
N LYS A 2 -19.44 -4.33 15.24
CA LYS A 2 -18.54 -4.70 16.35
C LYS A 2 -17.30 -5.44 15.83
N GLY A 3 -16.17 -5.20 16.46
CA GLY A 3 -14.83 -5.66 16.12
C GLY A 3 -14.67 -6.81 15.12
N LYS A 4 -15.00 -8.07 15.51
CA LYS A 4 -14.84 -9.25 14.66
C LYS A 4 -15.57 -9.14 13.31
N GLU A 5 -16.82 -8.68 13.34
CA GLU A 5 -17.67 -8.55 12.16
C GLU A 5 -17.07 -7.59 11.13
N PHE A 6 -16.51 -6.47 11.58
CA PHE A 6 -15.83 -5.50 10.71
C PHE A 6 -14.66 -6.15 9.97
N TYR A 7 -13.80 -6.86 10.67
CA TYR A 7 -12.61 -7.49 10.07
C TYR A 7 -12.97 -8.64 9.13
N GLN A 8 -14.03 -9.40 9.42
CA GLN A 8 -14.54 -10.45 8.53
C GLN A 8 -15.05 -9.86 7.21
N ILE A 9 -15.92 -8.85 7.29
CA ILE A 9 -16.45 -8.17 6.10
C ILE A 9 -15.33 -7.51 5.31
N LEU A 10 -14.36 -6.89 5.99
CA LEU A 10 -13.20 -6.28 5.33
C LEU A 10 -12.42 -7.32 4.53
N LYS A 11 -12.11 -8.47 5.14
CA LYS A 11 -11.39 -9.56 4.47
C LYS A 11 -12.16 -10.10 3.28
N GLU A 12 -13.47 -10.33 3.43
CA GLU A 12 -14.35 -10.79 2.34
C GLU A 12 -14.40 -9.79 1.19
N ARG A 13 -14.54 -8.50 1.46
CA ARG A 13 -14.56 -7.45 0.45
C ARG A 13 -13.22 -7.33 -0.28
N GLN A 14 -12.11 -7.40 0.46
CA GLN A 14 -10.77 -7.41 -0.15
C GLN A 14 -10.58 -8.65 -1.05
N ALA A 15 -11.01 -9.82 -0.61
CA ALA A 15 -10.95 -11.04 -1.41
C ALA A 15 -11.85 -10.98 -2.67
N ALA A 16 -13.02 -10.32 -2.55
CA ALA A 16 -13.93 -10.11 -3.67
C ALA A 16 -13.51 -9.02 -4.66
N GLY A 17 -12.41 -8.32 -4.42
CA GLY A 17 -11.94 -7.36 -5.38
C GLY A 17 -12.17 -5.90 -5.03
N ALA A 18 -12.79 -5.57 -3.90
CA ALA A 18 -13.05 -4.19 -3.55
C ALA A 18 -11.77 -3.39 -3.30
N THR A 19 -11.55 -2.32 -4.06
CA THR A 19 -10.31 -1.53 -4.07
C THR A 19 -10.43 -0.19 -3.36
N ASP A 20 -11.65 0.36 -3.27
CA ASP A 20 -11.91 1.68 -2.69
C ASP A 20 -12.84 1.52 -1.49
N LEU A 21 -12.32 0.88 -0.45
CA LEU A 21 -13.03 0.72 0.81
C LEU A 21 -12.64 1.87 1.74
N THR A 22 -13.62 2.63 2.19
CA THR A 22 -13.44 3.63 3.23
C THR A 22 -14.19 3.20 4.48
N ALA A 23 -13.57 3.37 5.63
CA ALA A 23 -14.21 3.14 6.92
C ALA A 23 -14.10 4.37 7.81
N ALA A 24 -15.19 4.68 8.48
CA ALA A 24 -15.27 5.66 9.54
C ALA A 24 -15.18 4.95 10.89
N THR A 25 -14.25 5.37 11.74
CA THR A 25 -14.17 4.95 13.14
C THR A 25 -14.58 6.11 14.03
N ILE A 26 -15.66 5.95 14.78
CA ILE A 26 -16.15 6.95 15.74
C ILE A 26 -15.25 6.89 16.99
N LEU A 27 -14.59 8.00 17.32
CA LEU A 27 -13.61 8.09 18.38
C LEU A 27 -14.21 8.45 19.75
N GLU A 28 -15.45 8.93 19.79
CA GLU A 28 -16.18 9.30 21.01
C GLU A 28 -17.37 8.39 21.27
N GLY A 29 -17.74 8.20 22.56
CA GLY A 29 -18.87 7.40 23.02
C GLY A 29 -18.47 6.12 23.74
N GLU A 30 -19.44 5.50 24.41
CA GLU A 30 -19.23 4.26 25.17
C GLU A 30 -19.07 3.04 24.27
N GLU A 31 -19.70 3.05 23.09
CA GLU A 31 -19.54 2.00 22.06
C GLU A 31 -18.91 2.59 20.81
N LYS A 32 -17.73 2.10 20.47
CA LYS A 32 -17.04 2.49 19.25
C LYS A 32 -17.54 1.67 18.08
N VAL A 33 -18.01 2.37 17.07
CA VAL A 33 -18.61 1.78 15.89
C VAL A 33 -17.73 2.09 14.69
N ARG A 34 -17.33 1.06 13.94
CA ARG A 34 -16.77 1.20 12.61
C ARG A 34 -17.85 0.98 11.56
N VAL A 35 -17.88 1.85 10.57
CA VAL A 35 -18.82 1.78 9.44
C VAL A 35 -18.04 1.90 8.15
N PHE A 36 -18.38 1.10 7.17
CA PHE A 36 -17.92 1.36 5.80
C PHE A 36 -18.75 2.53 5.25
N ALA A 37 -18.10 3.65 4.95
CA ALA A 37 -18.75 4.85 4.46
C ALA A 37 -17.76 5.71 3.69
N ASP A 38 -18.21 6.30 2.60
CA ASP A 38 -17.40 7.19 1.77
C ASP A 38 -17.23 8.59 2.39
N SER A 39 -18.15 8.97 3.27
CA SER A 39 -18.10 10.20 4.05
C SER A 39 -18.86 10.05 5.37
N TYR A 40 -18.41 10.73 6.40
CA TYR A 40 -19.07 10.77 7.70
C TYR A 40 -18.97 12.17 8.30
N THR A 41 -20.06 12.70 8.84
CA THR A 41 -20.20 14.11 9.23
C THR A 41 -20.17 14.36 10.74
N GLU A 42 -20.00 13.33 11.56
CA GLU A 42 -19.93 13.50 13.01
C GLU A 42 -18.56 14.03 13.47
N PRO A 43 -18.50 14.83 14.55
CA PRO A 43 -17.25 15.26 15.13
C PRO A 43 -16.46 14.07 15.70
N GLN A 44 -15.14 14.10 15.58
CA GLN A 44 -14.21 13.08 16.07
C GLN A 44 -14.36 11.70 15.40
N VAL A 45 -14.34 11.70 14.09
CA VAL A 45 -14.28 10.48 13.28
C VAL A 45 -12.91 10.35 12.64
N PHE A 46 -12.34 9.16 12.73
CA PHE A 46 -11.17 8.78 11.97
C PHE A 46 -11.60 8.07 10.68
N MET A 47 -11.30 8.70 9.54
CA MET A 47 -11.57 8.13 8.22
C MET A 47 -10.34 7.38 7.72
N GLU A 48 -10.52 6.12 7.35
CA GLU A 48 -9.47 5.29 6.75
C GLU A 48 -9.85 4.90 5.33
N ARG A 49 -8.94 5.07 4.38
CA ARG A 49 -9.02 4.36 3.11
C ARG A 49 -8.36 3.00 3.26
N LEU A 50 -9.17 1.97 3.26
CA LEU A 50 -8.75 0.59 3.44
C LEU A 50 -8.33 0.02 2.08
N GLY A 51 -7.14 0.40 1.61
CA GLY A 51 -6.58 -0.08 0.36
C GLY A 51 -6.20 -1.57 0.42
N ARG A 52 -6.16 -2.20 -0.75
CA ARG A 52 -5.46 -3.47 -0.97
C ARG A 52 -3.96 -3.26 -1.02
N SER A 53 -3.20 -4.35 -0.98
CA SER A 53 -1.80 -4.34 -1.40
C SER A 53 -1.70 -3.74 -2.81
N PRO A 54 -0.86 -2.72 -3.01
CA PRO A 54 -0.75 -2.07 -4.31
C PRO A 54 -0.34 -3.08 -5.38
N LYS A 55 -0.91 -2.95 -6.58
CA LYS A 55 -0.68 -3.86 -7.70
C LYS A 55 0.41 -3.31 -8.60
N LEU A 56 1.46 -4.07 -8.81
CA LEU A 56 2.52 -3.76 -9.76
C LEU A 56 2.30 -4.56 -11.04
N LEU A 57 1.99 -3.89 -12.14
CA LEU A 57 1.85 -4.48 -13.46
C LEU A 57 3.09 -4.16 -14.29
N VAL A 58 3.90 -5.16 -14.59
CA VAL A 58 5.15 -5.00 -15.34
C VAL A 58 5.01 -5.56 -16.74
N PHE A 59 5.24 -4.73 -17.73
CA PHE A 59 5.29 -5.12 -19.14
C PHE A 59 6.73 -5.38 -19.55
N GLY A 60 7.05 -6.63 -19.82
CA GLY A 60 8.38 -7.14 -20.15
C GLY A 60 9.10 -7.76 -18.95
N ALA A 61 9.91 -8.79 -19.23
CA ALA A 61 10.68 -9.51 -18.23
C ALA A 61 12.19 -9.51 -18.58
N GLY A 62 12.70 -8.34 -19.00
CA GLY A 62 14.13 -8.12 -19.27
C GLY A 62 14.95 -7.97 -18.00
N HIS A 63 16.23 -7.58 -18.16
CA HIS A 63 17.18 -7.45 -17.04
C HIS A 63 16.69 -6.46 -15.97
N VAL A 64 16.09 -5.33 -16.36
CA VAL A 64 15.59 -4.32 -15.42
C VAL A 64 14.35 -4.83 -14.67
N SER A 65 13.54 -5.70 -15.29
CA SER A 65 12.34 -6.25 -14.65
C SER A 65 12.66 -7.15 -13.46
N MET A 66 13.80 -7.83 -13.45
CA MET A 66 14.16 -8.72 -12.33
C MET A 66 14.32 -8.00 -11.01
N PRO A 67 15.13 -6.93 -10.89
CA PRO A 67 15.17 -6.14 -9.66
C PRO A 67 13.84 -5.41 -9.38
N ILE A 68 13.06 -4.97 -10.40
CA ILE A 68 11.73 -4.41 -10.19
C ILE A 68 10.82 -5.41 -9.48
N ILE A 69 10.76 -6.66 -9.93
CA ILE A 69 9.95 -7.71 -9.30
C ILE A 69 10.38 -7.90 -7.83
N ARG A 70 11.67 -8.05 -7.56
CA ARG A 70 12.20 -8.28 -6.21
C ARG A 70 11.91 -7.12 -5.25
N ILE A 71 12.13 -5.89 -5.68
CA ILE A 71 11.83 -4.69 -4.87
C ILE A 71 10.31 -4.58 -4.66
N GLY A 72 9.51 -4.84 -5.68
CA GLY A 72 8.04 -4.85 -5.58
C GLY A 72 7.56 -5.84 -4.52
N LYS A 73 8.10 -7.05 -4.50
CA LYS A 73 7.80 -8.05 -3.47
C LYS A 73 8.26 -7.61 -2.08
N MET A 74 9.46 -7.06 -1.96
CA MET A 74 9.97 -6.51 -0.69
C MET A 74 9.08 -5.39 -0.14
N LEU A 75 8.48 -4.57 -1.03
CA LEU A 75 7.55 -3.49 -0.69
C LEU A 75 6.08 -3.94 -0.64
N GLN A 76 5.83 -5.25 -0.62
CA GLN A 76 4.50 -5.86 -0.48
C GLN A 76 3.51 -5.55 -1.62
N PHE A 77 4.02 -5.31 -2.83
CA PHE A 77 3.17 -5.24 -4.02
C PHE A 77 2.72 -6.65 -4.45
N SER A 78 1.48 -6.74 -4.94
CA SER A 78 1.05 -7.87 -5.76
C SER A 78 1.62 -7.69 -7.17
N VAL A 79 2.55 -8.55 -7.60
CA VAL A 79 3.33 -8.37 -8.82
C VAL A 79 2.79 -9.25 -9.93
N THR A 80 2.24 -8.64 -10.98
CA THR A 80 1.86 -9.30 -12.24
C THR A 80 2.82 -8.89 -13.34
N VAL A 81 3.32 -9.86 -14.11
CA VAL A 81 4.23 -9.63 -15.23
C VAL A 81 3.61 -10.13 -16.53
N LEU A 82 3.62 -9.29 -17.56
CA LEU A 82 3.28 -9.66 -18.95
C LEU A 82 4.55 -9.81 -19.76
N GLU A 83 4.75 -10.95 -20.41
CA GLU A 83 5.92 -11.21 -21.25
C GLU A 83 5.55 -12.22 -22.35
N ASP A 84 5.86 -11.93 -23.59
CA ASP A 84 5.50 -12.77 -24.74
C ASP A 84 6.50 -13.91 -25.01
N ARG A 85 7.66 -13.93 -24.32
CA ARG A 85 8.71 -14.93 -24.52
C ARG A 85 8.80 -15.90 -23.34
N PRO A 86 8.56 -17.21 -23.52
CA PRO A 86 8.50 -18.18 -22.42
C PRO A 86 9.74 -18.17 -21.52
N LYS A 87 10.94 -18.08 -22.10
CA LYS A 87 12.21 -18.06 -21.32
C LYS A 87 12.27 -16.91 -20.32
N PHE A 88 11.82 -15.72 -20.73
CA PHE A 88 11.82 -14.54 -19.87
C PHE A 88 10.65 -14.57 -18.87
N ALA A 89 9.51 -15.09 -19.25
CA ALA A 89 8.39 -15.36 -18.35
C ALA A 89 8.83 -16.29 -17.20
N ASP A 90 9.61 -17.34 -17.48
CA ASP A 90 10.16 -18.21 -16.44
C ASP A 90 11.15 -17.51 -15.51
N GLN A 91 11.93 -16.57 -16.04
CA GLN A 91 12.81 -15.75 -15.19
C GLN A 91 11.99 -14.85 -14.24
N ALA A 92 10.89 -14.27 -14.70
CA ALA A 92 10.00 -13.47 -13.86
C ALA A 92 9.37 -14.31 -12.72
N ARG A 93 8.94 -15.54 -13.00
CA ARG A 93 8.45 -16.48 -11.98
C ARG A 93 9.52 -16.76 -10.92
N ARG A 94 10.76 -17.03 -11.35
CA ARG A 94 11.89 -17.27 -10.44
C ARG A 94 12.30 -16.03 -9.64
N ALA A 95 12.04 -14.83 -10.17
CA ALA A 95 12.27 -13.57 -9.46
C ALA A 95 11.24 -13.29 -8.36
N GLY A 96 10.13 -14.04 -8.31
CA GLY A 96 9.10 -13.98 -7.27
C GLY A 96 7.82 -13.24 -7.68
N ALA A 97 7.57 -13.06 -8.99
CA ALA A 97 6.28 -12.51 -9.45
C ALA A 97 5.11 -13.43 -9.01
N ASP A 98 4.02 -12.84 -8.52
CA ASP A 98 2.84 -13.59 -8.06
C ASP A 98 2.06 -14.18 -9.25
N ARG A 99 2.00 -13.43 -10.34
CA ARG A 99 1.35 -13.86 -11.57
C ARG A 99 2.21 -13.51 -12.78
N VAL A 100 2.41 -14.47 -13.68
CA VAL A 100 3.10 -14.24 -14.96
C VAL A 100 2.23 -14.73 -16.09
N ILE A 101 1.86 -13.83 -16.97
CA ILE A 101 1.06 -14.10 -18.17
C ILE A 101 2.01 -14.13 -19.37
N CYS A 102 2.14 -15.28 -19.99
CA CYS A 102 3.05 -15.50 -21.12
C CYS A 102 2.25 -15.50 -22.43
N GLU A 103 1.86 -14.30 -22.86
CA GLU A 103 1.04 -14.04 -24.04
C GLU A 103 1.52 -12.75 -24.72
N PRO A 104 1.14 -12.47 -25.98
CA PRO A 104 1.29 -11.14 -26.55
C PRO A 104 0.72 -10.07 -25.63
N PHE A 105 1.41 -8.93 -25.49
CA PHE A 105 1.08 -7.93 -24.48
C PHE A 105 -0.38 -7.46 -24.50
N SER A 106 -0.99 -7.30 -25.68
CA SER A 106 -2.41 -6.94 -25.82
C SER A 106 -3.33 -7.99 -25.21
N GLN A 107 -3.10 -9.28 -25.53
CA GLN A 107 -3.89 -10.39 -25.01
C GLN A 107 -3.64 -10.61 -23.51
N GLY A 108 -2.38 -10.44 -23.07
CA GLY A 108 -2.04 -10.50 -21.66
C GLY A 108 -2.72 -9.40 -20.86
N LEU A 109 -2.80 -8.19 -21.40
CA LEU A 109 -3.46 -7.05 -20.75
C LEU A 109 -4.99 -7.27 -20.62
N GLU A 110 -5.63 -7.96 -21.55
CA GLU A 110 -7.06 -8.31 -21.45
C GLU A 110 -7.38 -9.19 -20.23
N GLN A 111 -6.39 -9.96 -19.76
CA GLN A 111 -6.53 -10.83 -18.59
C GLN A 111 -6.25 -10.12 -17.25
N VAL A 112 -5.90 -8.83 -17.26
CA VAL A 112 -5.60 -8.03 -16.08
C VAL A 112 -6.65 -6.95 -15.90
N GLU A 113 -7.20 -6.83 -14.72
CA GLU A 113 -8.07 -5.72 -14.34
C GLU A 113 -7.22 -4.53 -13.89
N LEU A 114 -7.43 -3.36 -14.52
CA LEU A 114 -6.80 -2.12 -14.11
C LEU A 114 -7.65 -1.47 -13.02
N GLU A 115 -7.02 -1.15 -11.91
CA GLU A 115 -7.66 -0.60 -10.72
C GLU A 115 -6.94 0.67 -10.24
N PRO A 116 -7.57 1.49 -9.37
CA PRO A 116 -6.95 2.73 -8.87
C PRO A 116 -5.66 2.54 -8.07
N ASP A 117 -5.36 1.33 -7.62
CA ASP A 117 -4.13 0.93 -6.93
C ASP A 117 -3.13 0.20 -7.83
N THR A 118 -3.34 0.22 -9.16
CA THR A 118 -2.43 -0.35 -10.16
C THR A 118 -1.30 0.62 -10.47
N TYR A 119 -0.08 0.11 -10.45
CA TYR A 119 1.16 0.78 -10.85
C TYR A 119 1.70 0.09 -12.10
N ALA A 120 1.45 0.66 -13.26
CA ALA A 120 1.88 0.10 -14.55
C ALA A 120 3.30 0.56 -14.90
N VAL A 121 4.20 -0.41 -15.11
CA VAL A 121 5.62 -0.20 -15.43
C VAL A 121 5.93 -0.85 -16.76
N ILE A 122 6.20 -0.03 -17.78
CA ILE A 122 6.45 -0.46 -19.16
C ILE A 122 7.97 -0.44 -19.40
N VAL A 123 8.57 -1.62 -19.46
CA VAL A 123 10.03 -1.85 -19.60
C VAL A 123 10.28 -2.97 -20.61
N THR A 124 9.61 -2.89 -21.76
CA THR A 124 9.69 -3.92 -22.81
C THR A 124 11.02 -3.85 -23.56
N ARG A 125 11.24 -4.81 -24.47
CA ARG A 125 12.48 -4.90 -25.27
C ARG A 125 12.58 -3.89 -26.43
N GLY A 126 11.52 -3.13 -26.73
CA GLY A 126 11.55 -2.29 -27.93
C GLY A 126 10.40 -1.31 -28.10
N HIS A 127 10.64 -0.33 -28.96
CA HIS A 127 9.81 0.86 -29.16
C HIS A 127 8.34 0.55 -29.47
N ARG A 128 8.08 -0.38 -30.38
CA ARG A 128 6.72 -0.76 -30.77
C ARG A 128 5.93 -1.31 -29.60
N TYR A 129 6.55 -2.21 -28.87
CA TYR A 129 5.90 -2.83 -27.71
C TYR A 129 5.58 -1.82 -26.61
N ASP A 130 6.48 -0.84 -26.37
CA ASP A 130 6.23 0.17 -25.34
C ASP A 130 5.05 1.08 -25.73
N GLU A 131 4.96 1.49 -27.01
CA GLU A 131 3.86 2.28 -27.53
C GLU A 131 2.53 1.51 -27.47
N ASP A 132 2.54 0.24 -27.91
CA ASP A 132 1.36 -0.62 -27.90
C ASP A 132 0.87 -0.87 -26.47
N CYS A 133 1.79 -1.16 -25.53
CA CYS A 133 1.46 -1.36 -24.12
C CYS A 133 0.89 -0.09 -23.49
N LEU A 134 1.53 1.05 -23.74
CA LEU A 134 1.07 2.33 -23.20
C LEU A 134 -0.31 2.70 -23.72
N TYR A 135 -0.51 2.59 -25.05
CA TYR A 135 -1.81 2.84 -25.65
C TYR A 135 -2.88 1.91 -25.10
N GLY A 136 -2.57 0.63 -24.94
CA GLY A 136 -3.48 -0.35 -24.36
C GLY A 136 -3.90 -0.01 -22.93
N VAL A 137 -2.96 0.43 -22.06
CA VAL A 137 -3.27 0.86 -20.70
C VAL A 137 -4.17 2.10 -20.71
N LEU A 138 -3.77 3.17 -21.41
CA LEU A 138 -4.51 4.44 -21.44
C LEU A 138 -5.90 4.30 -22.08
N SER A 139 -6.04 3.47 -23.12
CA SER A 139 -7.34 3.20 -23.73
C SER A 139 -8.29 2.49 -22.77
N ARG A 140 -7.78 1.50 -22.01
CA ARG A 140 -8.59 0.78 -21.03
C ARG A 140 -8.95 1.64 -19.83
N GLU A 141 -8.06 2.52 -19.37
CA GLU A 141 -8.40 3.53 -18.36
C GLU A 141 -9.59 4.39 -18.83
N LYS A 142 -9.54 4.85 -20.07
CA LYS A 142 -10.62 5.64 -20.69
C LYS A 142 -11.94 4.87 -20.79
N GLU A 143 -11.89 3.61 -21.23
CA GLU A 143 -13.07 2.76 -21.40
C GLU A 143 -13.73 2.41 -20.06
N SER A 144 -12.92 2.09 -19.04
CA SER A 144 -13.40 1.75 -17.70
C SER A 144 -13.77 2.95 -16.84
N GLY A 145 -13.28 4.15 -17.18
CA GLY A 145 -13.34 5.33 -16.33
C GLY A 145 -12.45 5.24 -15.08
N THR A 146 -11.55 4.26 -15.03
CA THR A 146 -10.68 3.99 -13.89
C THR A 146 -9.22 4.24 -14.24
N ALA A 147 -8.61 5.22 -13.62
CA ALA A 147 -7.21 5.55 -13.82
C ALA A 147 -6.30 4.75 -12.88
N CYS A 148 -5.19 4.21 -13.39
CA CYS A 148 -4.12 3.63 -12.59
C CYS A 148 -3.48 4.69 -11.66
N ALA A 149 -2.97 4.26 -10.51
CA ALA A 149 -2.21 5.14 -9.60
C ALA A 149 -0.94 5.69 -10.25
N TYR A 150 -0.35 4.90 -11.14
CA TYR A 150 0.90 5.22 -11.80
C TYR A 150 1.00 4.54 -13.16
N VAL A 151 1.43 5.28 -14.17
CA VAL A 151 1.80 4.73 -15.48
C VAL A 151 3.18 5.26 -15.86
N GLY A 152 4.16 4.37 -15.92
CA GLY A 152 5.54 4.74 -16.23
C GLY A 152 6.10 3.96 -17.41
N MET A 153 6.87 4.63 -18.29
CA MET A 153 7.48 4.02 -19.46
C MET A 153 8.98 4.32 -19.56
N MET A 154 9.77 3.30 -19.78
CA MET A 154 11.20 3.43 -20.00
C MET A 154 11.50 4.05 -21.37
N GLY A 155 12.43 4.97 -21.42
CA GLY A 155 12.89 5.56 -22.66
C GLY A 155 13.75 6.79 -22.47
N SER A 156 14.53 7.16 -23.50
CA SER A 156 15.25 8.43 -23.50
C SER A 156 14.26 9.61 -23.61
N ARG A 157 14.68 10.81 -23.19
CA ARG A 157 13.87 12.05 -23.30
C ARG A 157 13.35 12.28 -24.73
N ARG A 158 14.20 12.05 -25.73
CA ARG A 158 13.81 12.18 -27.15
C ARG A 158 12.70 11.20 -27.50
N ARG A 159 12.84 9.94 -27.06
CA ARG A 159 11.88 8.88 -27.34
C ARG A 159 10.53 9.15 -26.66
N THR A 160 10.56 9.51 -25.38
CA THR A 160 9.33 9.79 -24.64
C THR A 160 8.56 10.97 -25.21
N ALA A 161 9.24 11.99 -25.77
CA ALA A 161 8.58 13.07 -26.50
C ALA A 161 7.84 12.56 -27.75
N MET A 162 8.46 11.66 -28.53
CA MET A 162 7.82 11.05 -29.72
C MET A 162 6.60 10.20 -29.32
N VAL A 163 6.71 9.43 -28.24
CA VAL A 163 5.60 8.59 -27.76
C VAL A 163 4.44 9.47 -27.27
N ARG A 164 4.70 10.56 -26.55
CA ARG A 164 3.65 11.50 -26.13
C ARG A 164 2.91 12.09 -27.34
N GLU A 165 3.63 12.46 -28.39
CA GLU A 165 3.02 12.94 -29.63
C GLU A 165 2.16 11.86 -30.28
N ARG A 166 2.68 10.63 -30.34
CA ARG A 166 1.93 9.49 -30.88
C ARG A 166 0.64 9.22 -30.10
N MET A 167 0.65 9.35 -28.77
CA MET A 167 -0.56 9.21 -27.94
C MET A 167 -1.60 10.29 -28.27
N ARG A 168 -1.16 11.54 -28.53
CA ARG A 168 -2.06 12.62 -29.02
C ARG A 168 -2.72 12.28 -30.34
N GLU A 169 -1.93 11.82 -31.30
CA GLU A 169 -2.44 11.39 -32.62
C GLU A 169 -3.48 10.27 -32.52
N LEU A 170 -3.31 9.39 -31.53
CA LEU A 170 -4.23 8.29 -31.23
C LEU A 170 -5.46 8.70 -30.40
N GLY A 171 -5.61 9.99 -30.07
CA GLY A 171 -6.77 10.54 -29.37
C GLY A 171 -6.79 10.33 -27.87
N ILE A 172 -5.63 10.09 -27.25
CA ILE A 172 -5.47 10.11 -25.78
C ILE A 172 -5.52 11.55 -25.29
N ALA A 173 -6.27 11.81 -24.22
CA ALA A 173 -6.45 13.14 -23.69
C ALA A 173 -5.14 13.70 -23.10
N GLU A 174 -4.94 15.03 -23.24
CA GLU A 174 -3.70 15.69 -22.77
C GLU A 174 -3.48 15.52 -21.26
N GLU A 175 -4.55 15.44 -20.49
CA GLU A 175 -4.49 15.19 -19.06
C GLU A 175 -3.87 13.83 -18.72
N GLU A 176 -4.25 12.79 -19.43
CA GLU A 176 -3.70 11.44 -19.30
C GLU A 176 -2.22 11.39 -19.71
N ILE A 177 -1.87 12.11 -20.79
CA ILE A 177 -0.48 12.22 -21.26
C ILE A 177 0.41 12.95 -20.24
N ARG A 178 -0.13 13.94 -19.52
CA ARG A 178 0.60 14.66 -18.46
C ARG A 178 0.90 13.79 -17.24
N ARG A 179 0.00 12.85 -16.91
CA ARG A 179 0.20 11.89 -15.81
C ARG A 179 1.28 10.86 -16.10
N LEU A 180 1.67 10.68 -17.36
CA LEU A 180 2.65 9.68 -17.76
C LEU A 180 4.04 10.03 -17.22
N HIS A 181 4.63 9.11 -16.48
CA HIS A 181 5.99 9.16 -16.00
C HIS A 181 6.94 8.59 -17.09
N ALA A 182 7.39 9.45 -17.99
CA ALA A 182 8.28 9.07 -19.09
C ALA A 182 9.28 10.22 -19.38
N PRO A 183 10.57 9.98 -19.21
CA PRO A 183 11.23 8.75 -18.76
C PRO A 183 10.79 8.30 -17.36
N ILE A 184 10.65 6.98 -17.18
CA ILE A 184 10.29 6.39 -15.87
C ILE A 184 11.41 6.55 -14.85
N GLY A 185 11.07 6.77 -13.59
CA GLY A 185 11.98 6.88 -12.47
C GLY A 185 12.46 8.30 -12.20
N LEU A 186 12.99 8.54 -11.00
CA LEU A 186 13.61 9.80 -10.62
C LEU A 186 14.99 9.95 -11.26
N ALA A 187 15.39 11.19 -11.56
CA ALA A 187 16.70 11.49 -12.15
C ALA A 187 17.81 11.41 -11.09
N ILE A 188 18.25 10.21 -10.73
CA ILE A 188 19.29 9.95 -9.73
C ILE A 188 20.63 9.52 -10.34
N GLY A 189 20.77 9.55 -11.68
CA GLY A 189 21.99 9.08 -12.36
C GLY A 189 22.10 7.56 -12.45
N ALA A 190 20.97 6.82 -12.39
CA ALA A 190 20.96 5.37 -12.44
C ALA A 190 21.46 4.83 -13.80
N GLU A 191 22.35 3.84 -13.78
CA GLU A 191 22.96 3.21 -14.96
C GLU A 191 22.72 1.69 -15.01
N THR A 192 22.84 1.00 -13.88
CA THR A 192 22.63 -0.45 -13.82
C THR A 192 21.15 -0.82 -13.73
N PRO A 193 20.74 -2.04 -14.13
CA PRO A 193 19.38 -2.50 -13.97
C PRO A 193 18.82 -2.34 -12.55
N GLU A 194 19.63 -2.59 -11.55
CA GLU A 194 19.30 -2.47 -10.13
C GLU A 194 19.08 -1.01 -9.73
N GLU A 195 19.96 -0.10 -10.15
CA GLU A 195 19.83 1.34 -9.89
C GLU A 195 18.60 1.92 -10.59
N ILE A 196 18.33 1.49 -11.83
CA ILE A 196 17.13 1.88 -12.57
C ILE A 196 15.87 1.42 -11.81
N ALA A 197 15.86 0.21 -11.28
CA ALA A 197 14.74 -0.28 -10.48
C ALA A 197 14.55 0.54 -9.19
N VAL A 198 15.63 0.92 -8.52
CA VAL A 198 15.59 1.83 -7.35
C VAL A 198 15.02 3.19 -7.74
N SER A 199 15.48 3.78 -8.85
CA SER A 199 14.95 5.04 -9.40
C SER A 199 13.45 4.98 -9.66
N ILE A 200 12.97 3.89 -10.27
CA ILE A 200 11.56 3.65 -10.55
C ILE A 200 10.76 3.55 -9.25
N PHE A 201 11.22 2.75 -8.28
CA PHE A 201 10.53 2.63 -7.00
C PHE A 201 10.57 3.89 -6.16
N ALA A 202 11.64 4.68 -6.22
CA ALA A 202 11.67 5.98 -5.56
C ALA A 202 10.54 6.90 -6.08
N GLN A 203 10.30 6.92 -7.40
CA GLN A 203 9.19 7.66 -8.00
C GLN A 203 7.82 7.05 -7.64
N ILE A 204 7.68 5.73 -7.69
CA ILE A 204 6.44 5.05 -7.29
C ILE A 204 6.10 5.36 -5.83
N ILE A 205 7.09 5.32 -4.92
CA ILE A 205 6.90 5.66 -3.50
C ILE A 205 6.50 7.12 -3.34
N GLN A 206 7.11 8.04 -4.09
CA GLN A 206 6.72 9.44 -4.09
C GLN A 206 5.25 9.61 -4.47
N VAL A 207 4.82 9.07 -5.62
CA VAL A 207 3.43 9.13 -6.09
C VAL A 207 2.45 8.46 -5.11
N LYS A 208 2.85 7.29 -4.58
CA LYS A 208 2.03 6.57 -3.59
C LYS A 208 1.79 7.40 -2.32
N ASN A 209 2.81 8.14 -1.86
CA ASN A 209 2.72 8.91 -0.62
C ASN A 209 2.14 10.31 -0.81
N GLU A 210 2.16 10.85 -2.03
CA GLU A 210 1.44 12.10 -2.39
C GLU A 210 -0.07 11.88 -2.46
N ALA A 211 -0.53 10.70 -2.85
CA ALA A 211 -1.92 10.33 -2.71
C ALA A 211 -2.21 10.15 -1.20
N GLU A 212 -3.16 10.91 -0.64
CA GLU A 212 -3.60 10.82 0.77
C GLU A 212 -4.24 9.44 1.07
N ARG A 213 -3.42 8.38 1.03
CA ARG A 213 -3.82 7.01 1.33
C ARG A 213 -3.33 6.64 2.71
N THR A 214 -4.23 6.19 3.56
CA THR A 214 -3.87 5.52 4.81
C THR A 214 -3.36 4.11 4.51
N GLU A 215 -2.37 3.63 5.27
CA GLU A 215 -1.96 2.23 5.21
C GLU A 215 -3.19 1.37 5.57
N GLY A 216 -3.60 0.50 4.64
CA GLY A 216 -4.73 -0.40 4.84
C GLY A 216 -4.38 -1.57 5.79
N TYR A 217 -5.20 -2.61 5.73
CA TYR A 217 -4.93 -3.87 6.43
C TYR A 217 -4.30 -4.86 5.45
N SER A 218 -3.08 -5.34 5.76
CA SER A 218 -2.51 -6.47 5.03
C SER A 218 -3.29 -7.75 5.32
N GLU A 219 -3.24 -8.72 4.41
CA GLU A 219 -3.89 -10.02 4.61
C GLU A 219 -3.37 -10.70 5.88
N GLU A 220 -2.04 -10.67 6.10
CA GLU A 220 -1.40 -11.21 7.28
C GLU A 220 -1.92 -10.56 8.59
N LEU A 221 -2.12 -9.23 8.59
CA LEU A 221 -2.65 -8.52 9.74
C LEU A 221 -4.12 -8.89 10.00
N LEU A 222 -4.94 -9.00 8.96
CA LEU A 222 -6.34 -9.42 9.08
C LEU A 222 -6.45 -10.85 9.62
N ASP A 223 -5.62 -11.76 9.11
CA ASP A 223 -5.57 -13.13 9.58
C ASP A 223 -5.20 -13.21 11.04
N ALA A 224 -4.13 -12.51 11.44
CA ALA A 224 -3.71 -12.45 12.83
C ALA A 224 -4.77 -11.87 13.79
N ILE A 225 -5.52 -10.85 13.35
CA ILE A 225 -6.64 -10.28 14.13
C ILE A 225 -7.77 -11.31 14.24
N LEU A 226 -8.14 -11.97 13.14
CA LEU A 226 -9.26 -12.92 13.11
C LEU A 226 -8.92 -14.22 13.84
N GLU A 227 -7.67 -14.68 13.82
CA GLU A 227 -7.18 -15.80 14.65
C GLU A 227 -7.44 -15.57 16.14
N GLY A 228 -7.24 -14.35 16.65
CA GLY A 228 -7.52 -13.98 18.04
C GLY A 228 -8.98 -14.18 18.47
N TYR A 229 -9.93 -14.21 17.52
CA TYR A 229 -11.35 -14.50 17.76
C TYR A 229 -11.72 -15.99 17.55
N GLY A 230 -10.76 -16.84 17.23
CA GLY A 230 -10.95 -18.26 16.97
C GLY A 230 -11.05 -19.12 18.25
N SER A 231 -10.94 -20.44 18.09
CA SER A 231 -10.98 -21.43 19.18
C SER A 231 -9.71 -22.30 19.25
N GLY A 232 -8.58 -21.84 18.67
CA GLY A 232 -7.32 -22.57 18.63
C GLY A 232 -6.28 -22.12 19.67
N GLU A 233 -5.09 -22.72 19.65
CA GLU A 233 -3.99 -22.39 20.56
C GLU A 233 -3.49 -20.93 20.51
N LYS A 234 -3.80 -20.21 19.44
CA LYS A 234 -3.46 -18.78 19.25
C LYS A 234 -4.59 -17.82 19.62
N THR A 235 -5.65 -18.32 20.23
CA THR A 235 -6.72 -17.47 20.75
C THR A 235 -6.23 -16.68 21.96
N GLY A 236 -6.42 -15.39 21.96
CA GLY A 236 -6.02 -14.53 23.05
C GLY A 236 -6.34 -13.08 22.75
N ARG A 237 -6.28 -12.26 23.78
CA ARG A 237 -6.42 -10.83 23.62
C ARG A 237 -5.21 -10.28 22.90
N ALA A 238 -5.46 -9.42 21.95
CA ALA A 238 -4.45 -8.57 21.32
C ALA A 238 -4.96 -7.14 21.28
N VAL A 239 -4.06 -6.20 21.10
CA VAL A 239 -4.40 -4.79 20.91
C VAL A 239 -3.91 -4.34 19.55
N LEU A 240 -4.82 -3.83 18.73
CA LEU A 240 -4.48 -3.15 17.49
C LEU A 240 -4.23 -1.67 17.79
N ALA A 241 -3.01 -1.22 17.55
CA ALA A 241 -2.60 0.17 17.59
C ALA A 241 -2.65 0.76 16.18
N THR A 242 -3.34 1.90 16.00
CA THR A 242 -3.43 2.62 14.71
C THR A 242 -3.06 4.08 14.92
N ILE A 243 -2.12 4.62 14.14
CA ILE A 243 -1.82 6.05 14.14
C ILE A 243 -2.99 6.79 13.50
N ILE A 244 -3.66 7.68 14.22
CA ILE A 244 -4.82 8.45 13.74
C ILE A 244 -4.51 9.91 13.45
N SER A 245 -3.45 10.46 14.04
CA SER A 245 -2.94 11.78 13.69
C SER A 245 -1.45 11.90 13.97
N ARG A 246 -0.79 12.82 13.27
CA ARG A 246 0.61 13.16 13.50
C ARG A 246 0.86 14.66 13.39
N GLN A 247 1.80 15.17 14.15
CA GLN A 247 2.30 16.54 14.08
C GLN A 247 3.82 16.54 14.14
N GLY A 248 4.45 17.30 13.28
CA GLY A 248 5.92 17.35 13.18
C GLY A 248 6.52 16.10 12.52
N SER A 249 7.80 15.84 12.85
CA SER A 249 8.56 14.70 12.29
C SER A 249 8.19 13.41 13.05
N ALA A 250 7.29 12.64 12.48
CA ALA A 250 6.91 11.33 13.00
C ALA A 250 7.41 10.22 12.07
N PRO A 251 7.87 9.07 12.61
CA PRO A 251 8.52 8.02 11.83
C PRO A 251 7.58 7.25 10.91
N ARG A 252 6.25 7.34 11.11
CA ARG A 252 5.23 6.63 10.32
C ARG A 252 4.04 7.52 10.00
N SER A 253 3.33 7.13 8.96
CA SER A 253 2.14 7.82 8.45
C SER A 253 0.90 7.51 9.26
N VAL A 254 -0.13 8.36 9.12
CA VAL A 254 -1.48 8.10 9.60
C VAL A 254 -2.03 6.83 8.92
N GLY A 255 -2.73 5.99 9.69
CA GLY A 255 -3.22 4.69 9.24
C GLY A 255 -2.26 3.52 9.47
N THR A 256 -0.98 3.77 9.82
CA THR A 256 -0.02 2.72 10.17
C THR A 256 -0.50 1.93 11.37
N LYS A 257 -0.35 0.61 11.32
CA LYS A 257 -0.88 -0.33 12.28
C LYS A 257 0.19 -1.23 12.89
N MET A 258 -0.03 -1.59 14.15
CA MET A 258 0.76 -2.59 14.88
C MET A 258 -0.18 -3.42 15.75
N LEU A 259 -0.20 -4.73 15.56
CA LEU A 259 -0.90 -5.66 16.43
C LEU A 259 0.05 -6.10 17.55
N ILE A 260 -0.37 -5.97 18.79
CA ILE A 260 0.37 -6.33 20.00
C ILE A 260 -0.35 -7.48 20.66
N ARG A 261 0.31 -8.64 20.79
CA ARG A 261 -0.25 -9.83 21.43
C ARG A 261 0.11 -9.88 22.91
N GLU A 262 -0.63 -10.67 23.67
CA GLU A 262 -0.46 -10.81 25.11
C GLU A 262 0.91 -11.38 25.51
N ASP A 263 1.52 -12.19 24.65
CA ASP A 263 2.88 -12.75 24.81
C ASP A 263 4.00 -11.73 24.52
N GLY A 264 3.65 -10.52 24.10
CA GLY A 264 4.60 -9.45 23.76
C GLY A 264 5.08 -9.47 22.31
N THR A 265 4.65 -10.45 21.50
CA THR A 265 4.95 -10.44 20.08
C THR A 265 4.15 -9.37 19.34
N THR A 266 4.74 -8.77 18.32
CA THR A 266 4.10 -7.73 17.51
C THR A 266 4.07 -8.10 16.04
N LEU A 267 3.05 -7.63 15.31
CA LEU A 267 2.98 -7.65 13.86
C LEU A 267 2.79 -6.22 13.35
N GLY A 268 3.67 -5.78 12.47
CA GLY A 268 3.76 -4.37 12.05
C GLY A 268 4.55 -3.51 13.03
N THR A 269 4.58 -2.19 12.78
CA THR A 269 5.32 -1.20 13.60
C THR A 269 4.71 0.18 13.46
N ILE A 270 4.68 0.95 14.52
CA ILE A 270 4.27 2.37 14.52
C ILE A 270 5.46 3.34 14.54
N GLY A 271 6.69 2.83 14.33
CA GLY A 271 7.88 3.66 14.15
C GLY A 271 9.05 3.36 15.07
N GLY A 272 8.94 2.37 15.96
CA GLY A 272 10.02 1.93 16.86
C GLY A 272 10.24 2.84 18.08
N GLY A 273 11.19 2.44 18.92
CA GLY A 273 11.69 3.22 20.06
C GLY A 273 10.66 3.53 21.15
N CYS A 274 10.81 4.70 21.80
CA CYS A 274 9.97 5.13 22.93
C CYS A 274 8.49 5.15 22.59
N ALA A 275 8.11 5.48 21.35
CA ALA A 275 6.70 5.52 20.96
C ALA A 275 6.06 4.13 21.03
N GLU A 276 6.74 3.10 20.54
CA GLU A 276 6.26 1.73 20.65
C GLU A 276 6.22 1.24 22.11
N SER A 277 7.26 1.52 22.87
CA SER A 277 7.33 1.14 24.28
C SER A 277 6.16 1.70 25.07
N ALA A 278 5.84 2.99 24.91
CA ALA A 278 4.72 3.65 25.58
C ALA A 278 3.37 3.05 25.18
N VAL A 279 3.20 2.77 23.87
CA VAL A 279 1.98 2.15 23.34
C VAL A 279 1.83 0.71 23.81
N MET A 280 2.91 -0.08 23.83
CA MET A 280 2.91 -1.46 24.32
C MET A 280 2.55 -1.54 25.80
N GLN A 281 3.07 -0.65 26.65
CA GLN A 281 2.69 -0.59 28.07
C GLN A 281 1.18 -0.39 28.25
N LYS A 282 0.58 0.55 27.51
CA LYS A 282 -0.86 0.79 27.56
C LYS A 282 -1.65 -0.39 27.00
N ALA A 283 -1.18 -1.01 25.93
CA ALA A 283 -1.79 -2.21 25.37
C ALA A 283 -1.83 -3.37 26.38
N PHE A 284 -0.73 -3.62 27.10
CA PHE A 284 -0.70 -4.63 28.15
C PHE A 284 -1.64 -4.30 29.32
N GLN A 285 -1.76 -3.04 29.72
CA GLN A 285 -2.73 -2.62 30.72
C GLN A 285 -4.17 -2.93 30.25
N MET A 286 -4.50 -2.61 28.99
CA MET A 286 -5.83 -2.88 28.41
C MET A 286 -6.14 -4.38 28.34
N MET A 287 -5.15 -5.24 28.11
CA MET A 287 -5.36 -6.69 28.07
C MET A 287 -5.48 -7.32 29.45
N ARG A 288 -4.72 -6.83 30.44
CA ARG A 288 -4.58 -7.47 31.77
C ARG A 288 -5.59 -6.98 32.81
N ILE A 289 -6.04 -5.73 32.72
CA ILE A 289 -6.97 -5.15 33.68
C ILE A 289 -8.40 -5.31 33.14
N PRO A 290 -9.28 -6.09 33.80
CA PRO A 290 -10.64 -6.37 33.31
C PRO A 290 -11.50 -5.11 33.12
N GLU A 291 -11.28 -4.09 33.93
CA GLU A 291 -12.03 -2.82 33.93
C GLU A 291 -11.43 -1.80 32.93
N SER A 292 -10.34 -2.14 32.25
CA SER A 292 -9.75 -1.27 31.23
C SER A 292 -10.67 -1.09 30.03
N PRO A 293 -10.71 0.10 29.46
CA PRO A 293 -11.52 0.34 28.26
C PRO A 293 -11.02 -0.54 27.12
N ARG A 294 -11.93 -1.15 26.38
CA ARG A 294 -11.59 -1.95 25.16
C ARG A 294 -11.09 -1.07 24.00
N PHE A 295 -11.19 0.22 24.16
CA PHE A 295 -10.79 1.23 23.19
C PHE A 295 -10.22 2.46 23.89
N LEU A 296 -9.09 2.98 23.39
CA LEU A 296 -8.42 4.14 23.96
C LEU A 296 -7.74 4.96 22.86
N VAL A 297 -7.92 6.27 22.86
CA VAL A 297 -7.05 7.19 22.09
C VAL A 297 -6.02 7.78 23.02
N THR A 298 -4.74 7.67 22.65
CA THR A 298 -3.63 8.15 23.47
C THR A 298 -2.65 8.96 22.64
N GLY A 299 -2.14 10.06 23.20
CA GLY A 299 -1.04 10.83 22.63
C GLY A 299 0.31 10.26 23.05
N VAL A 300 1.25 10.24 22.11
CA VAL A 300 2.67 9.98 22.38
C VAL A 300 3.45 11.19 21.89
N ASP A 301 4.16 11.84 22.84
CA ASP A 301 5.00 13.01 22.59
C ASP A 301 6.46 12.56 22.51
N MET A 302 7.03 12.61 21.31
CA MET A 302 8.43 12.25 21.05
C MET A 302 9.39 13.45 21.18
N THR A 303 8.87 14.60 21.61
CA THR A 303 9.67 15.81 21.89
C THR A 303 10.13 15.91 23.33
N ALA A 304 9.66 15.01 24.22
CA ALA A 304 9.98 15.02 25.63
C ALA A 304 11.46 14.70 25.89
N ARG A 305 12.01 15.27 26.99
CA ARG A 305 13.42 15.08 27.39
C ARG A 305 13.85 13.61 27.52
N GLU A 306 12.93 12.72 27.82
CA GLU A 306 13.16 11.28 27.90
C GLU A 306 13.56 10.67 26.53
N ALA A 307 13.09 11.26 25.42
CA ALA A 307 13.49 10.86 24.07
C ALA A 307 14.91 11.34 23.71
N GLU A 308 15.33 12.47 24.26
CA GLU A 308 16.70 12.99 24.08
C GLU A 308 17.74 12.15 24.84
N GLU A 309 17.40 11.65 26.03
CA GLU A 309 18.27 10.77 26.83
C GLU A 309 18.50 9.39 26.19
N GLU A 310 17.55 8.92 25.36
CA GLU A 310 17.69 7.69 24.56
C GLU A 310 18.29 7.92 23.17
N GLY A 311 18.75 9.15 22.85
CA GLY A 311 19.41 9.48 21.60
C GLY A 311 18.47 9.58 20.39
N MET A 312 17.16 9.74 20.62
CA MET A 312 16.18 9.88 19.55
C MET A 312 15.82 11.35 19.28
N VAL A 313 16.12 11.82 18.10
CA VAL A 313 15.87 13.20 17.62
C VAL A 313 14.55 13.30 16.83
N CYS A 314 13.54 12.49 17.14
CA CYS A 314 12.24 12.57 16.48
C CYS A 314 11.36 13.60 17.20
N GLY A 315 11.30 14.84 16.70
CA GLY A 315 10.58 15.97 17.30
C GLY A 315 9.08 16.03 16.97
N GLY A 316 8.35 14.93 16.93
CA GLY A 316 6.94 14.88 16.56
C GLY A 316 6.01 14.38 17.65
N ARG A 317 4.70 14.57 17.42
CA ARG A 317 3.63 14.02 18.26
C ARG A 317 2.74 13.13 17.41
N ILE A 318 2.31 12.00 17.96
CA ILE A 318 1.32 11.12 17.33
C ILE A 318 0.14 10.88 18.26
N GLN A 319 -1.05 10.72 17.69
CA GLN A 319 -2.18 10.12 18.39
C GLN A 319 -2.37 8.70 17.90
N VAL A 320 -2.50 7.79 18.81
CA VAL A 320 -2.66 6.37 18.54
C VAL A 320 -3.98 5.89 19.13
N MET A 321 -4.76 5.26 18.28
CA MET A 321 -5.96 4.54 18.65
C MET A 321 -5.59 3.11 19.01
N LEU A 322 -5.97 2.67 20.21
CA LEU A 322 -5.78 1.32 20.72
C LEU A 322 -7.12 0.61 20.81
N GLU A 323 -7.24 -0.56 20.24
CA GLU A 323 -8.45 -1.38 20.25
C GLU A 323 -8.11 -2.81 20.67
N VAL A 324 -8.79 -3.32 21.70
CA VAL A 324 -8.68 -4.72 22.09
C VAL A 324 -9.41 -5.59 21.08
N THR A 325 -8.67 -6.47 20.43
CA THR A 325 -9.15 -7.50 19.50
C THR A 325 -9.03 -8.88 20.16
N GLY A 326 -9.81 -9.84 19.68
CA GLY A 326 -9.83 -11.19 20.26
C GLY A 326 -10.85 -11.35 21.39
N SER A 327 -10.89 -12.58 21.90
CA SER A 327 -11.87 -13.03 22.93
C SER A 327 -11.32 -12.84 24.32
#